data_f725e9d9e8bfe3647795d0c8609959a7
#
_entry.id   f725e9d9e8bfe3647795d0c8609959a7
#
_cell.length_a   1.000
_cell.length_b   1.000
_cell.length_c   1.000
_cell.angle_alpha   90.00
_cell.angle_beta   90.00
_cell.angle_gamma   90.00
#
_symmetry.space_group_name_H-M   'P 1'
#
loop_
_entity.id
_entity.type
_entity.pdbx_description
1 polymer ?
#
loop_
_entity_poly.entity_id
_entity_poly.type
_entity_poly.pdbx_seq_one_letter_code
_entity_poly.pdbx_strand_id
1 'polypeptide(L)'
;MERMIDRWLNFLFREMQLMLSQLPSFKFAISLNRCLIYAASIMRKLFICFALALIGFPAFCQAPRIVNIVNFIRLLEPRDPAITEDVLYETVVKQVDLMKKYHLGGTFLLQYDALMDPRYQKLLKQLPKDSFEIGAWWEIPQPLVEHSGMKWRGRYPWDWRANIGFSTGYTQTERRKLIDTYMQNFKRIFGYYPKSVASWFIDAYSLSYMYTKYHIVASANCKDQYGTDGYTLWGGYWNQAYYPSKLNAYMPAQHAEAQIPVPIFRMLGSDPIRQYDNGLGSERQGVITLEPVYPKAGGDQEWIDWFFKQFVNGPSMAFAYTQAGQENSFTWAAMEKGLAMQFPLIEKLRDEKKVRVETLAASGEWFKSHFKVTPSTSVSATEDLPGSNQKTIWFDSRFYRANLLWDDGTLRFRDIHLFDEKMASGYESKPVTSNECKFFTLPLVDGYLWSTKEITAGLKFKMSVDGKDSLIRFGNPTVSDREQGKLIVSWPVKTFKGTLKIVFTDQQITMSMLAPSGTKWFLDLDAGKDVKLPFRKISAKGITAQFEGMSYQVGLSKGKTDSHKIFGLIPDHNQILMSLGTNK
;
A
#
# COMPACT_ATOMS: atom_id res chain seq x y z
N MET A 1 -2.08 27.07 -32.90
CA MET A 1 -1.91 25.97 -33.88
C MET A 1 -2.76 26.21 -35.12
N GLU A 2 -4.07 26.43 -35.01
CA GLU A 2 -4.94 26.76 -36.16
C GLU A 2 -4.46 27.95 -37.01
N ARG A 3 -4.12 29.08 -36.38
CA ARG A 3 -3.61 30.27 -37.09
C ARG A 3 -2.27 30.05 -37.82
N MET A 4 -1.50 29.07 -37.42
CA MET A 4 -0.21 28.73 -38.05
C MET A 4 -0.46 27.81 -39.25
N ILE A 5 -1.41 26.91 -39.16
CA ILE A 5 -1.84 26.00 -40.22
C ILE A 5 -2.52 26.82 -41.33
N ASP A 6 -3.41 27.76 -40.97
CA ASP A 6 -4.08 28.64 -41.92
C ASP A 6 -3.10 29.56 -42.70
N ARG A 7 -2.06 30.06 -42.02
CA ARG A 7 -0.97 30.84 -42.69
C ARG A 7 -0.19 29.97 -43.67
N TRP A 8 0.11 28.73 -43.34
CA TRP A 8 0.88 27.81 -44.18
C TRP A 8 0.07 27.36 -45.40
N LEU A 9 -1.21 27.05 -45.22
CA LEU A 9 -2.12 26.70 -46.29
C LEU A 9 -2.37 27.88 -47.23
N ASN A 10 -2.51 29.10 -46.71
CA ASN A 10 -2.66 30.30 -47.54
C ASN A 10 -1.38 30.65 -48.31
N PHE A 11 -0.20 30.34 -47.73
CA PHE A 11 1.07 30.49 -48.44
C PHE A 11 1.17 29.51 -49.62
N LEU A 12 0.92 28.22 -49.37
CA LEU A 12 0.92 27.22 -50.44
C LEU A 12 -0.11 27.51 -51.55
N PHE A 13 -1.27 28.02 -51.15
CA PHE A 13 -2.34 28.39 -52.11
C PHE A 13 -1.92 29.57 -53.00
N ARG A 14 -1.22 30.55 -52.46
CA ARG A 14 -0.68 31.69 -53.23
C ARG A 14 0.41 31.25 -54.20
N GLU A 15 1.34 30.43 -53.79
CA GLU A 15 2.41 29.90 -54.64
C GLU A 15 1.88 29.08 -55.78
N MET A 16 0.84 28.29 -55.51
CA MET A 16 0.19 27.45 -56.50
C MET A 16 -0.67 28.27 -57.51
N GLN A 17 -1.31 29.37 -57.06
CA GLN A 17 -2.02 30.30 -57.95
C GLN A 17 -1.05 31.04 -58.88
N LEU A 18 0.14 31.40 -58.38
CA LEU A 18 1.21 31.99 -59.17
C LEU A 18 1.69 31.05 -60.29
N MET A 19 1.89 29.76 -59.97
CA MET A 19 2.26 28.76 -60.98
C MET A 19 1.16 28.53 -62.04
N LEU A 20 -0.12 28.54 -61.66
CA LEU A 20 -1.24 28.33 -62.55
C LEU A 20 -1.53 29.53 -63.47
N SER A 21 -1.12 30.74 -63.06
CA SER A 21 -1.29 31.97 -63.90
C SER A 21 -0.37 32.00 -65.12
N GLN A 22 0.62 31.12 -65.21
CA GLN A 22 1.58 31.01 -66.31
C GLN A 22 1.23 29.97 -67.36
N LEU A 23 0.02 29.31 -67.30
CA LEU A 23 -0.40 28.28 -68.24
C LEU A 23 -1.24 28.88 -69.42
N PRO A 24 -0.99 28.46 -70.69
CA PRO A 24 -1.55 29.11 -71.89
C PRO A 24 -2.98 28.76 -72.24
N SER A 25 -3.79 28.11 -71.46
CA SER A 25 -5.21 27.81 -71.82
C SER A 25 -6.16 27.98 -70.63
N PHE A 26 -7.05 29.01 -70.77
CA PHE A 26 -7.98 29.45 -69.72
C PHE A 26 -9.05 28.43 -69.27
N LYS A 27 -9.47 27.51 -70.16
CA LYS A 27 -10.50 26.48 -69.81
C LYS A 27 -9.94 25.32 -68.97
N PHE A 28 -8.67 24.98 -69.11
CA PHE A 28 -8.03 23.91 -68.31
C PHE A 28 -7.72 24.38 -66.90
N ALA A 29 -7.38 25.66 -66.73
CA ALA A 29 -7.08 26.28 -65.44
C ALA A 29 -8.29 26.33 -64.47
N ILE A 30 -9.52 26.55 -65.00
CA ILE A 30 -10.74 26.59 -64.18
C ILE A 30 -11.14 25.20 -63.66
N SER A 31 -10.99 24.15 -64.47
CA SER A 31 -11.25 22.76 -64.05
C SER A 31 -10.22 22.28 -63.00
N LEU A 32 -8.93 22.60 -63.23
CA LEU A 32 -7.86 22.24 -62.29
C LEU A 32 -8.00 22.96 -60.95
N ASN A 33 -8.40 24.25 -60.96
CA ASN A 33 -8.61 25.04 -59.74
C ASN A 33 -9.80 24.50 -58.91
N ARG A 34 -10.88 24.00 -59.53
CA ARG A 34 -11.98 23.32 -58.84
C ARG A 34 -11.53 21.99 -58.21
N CYS A 35 -10.74 21.18 -58.92
CA CYS A 35 -10.18 19.94 -58.39
C CYS A 35 -9.22 20.19 -57.22
N LEU A 36 -8.40 21.23 -57.29
CA LEU A 36 -7.46 21.59 -56.21
C LEU A 36 -8.16 22.11 -54.94
N ILE A 37 -9.24 22.92 -55.11
CA ILE A 37 -10.08 23.37 -53.99
C ILE A 37 -10.77 22.18 -53.32
N TYR A 38 -11.24 21.20 -54.07
CA TYR A 38 -11.85 19.98 -53.56
C TYR A 38 -10.81 19.09 -52.83
N ALA A 39 -9.64 18.91 -53.41
CA ALA A 39 -8.54 18.16 -52.81
C ALA A 39 -8.02 18.81 -51.50
N ALA A 40 -7.89 20.14 -51.49
CA ALA A 40 -7.51 20.90 -50.27
C ALA A 40 -8.58 20.79 -49.17
N SER A 41 -9.88 20.81 -49.55
CA SER A 41 -11.00 20.60 -48.61
C SER A 41 -11.00 19.19 -48.00
N ILE A 42 -10.73 18.17 -48.81
CA ILE A 42 -10.62 16.77 -48.34
C ILE A 42 -9.40 16.60 -47.45
N MET A 43 -8.25 17.12 -47.83
CA MET A 43 -7.03 17.07 -46.98
C MET A 43 -7.23 17.81 -45.65
N ARG A 44 -7.89 18.97 -45.65
CA ARG A 44 -8.24 19.70 -44.43
C ARG A 44 -9.16 18.87 -43.50
N LYS A 45 -10.18 18.20 -44.07
CA LYS A 45 -11.05 17.30 -43.28
C LYS A 45 -10.31 16.07 -42.77
N LEU A 46 -9.44 15.47 -43.56
CA LEU A 46 -8.60 14.35 -43.15
C LEU A 46 -7.59 14.74 -42.06
N PHE A 47 -6.99 15.93 -42.16
CA PHE A 47 -6.05 16.45 -41.16
C PHE A 47 -6.76 16.81 -39.85
N ILE A 48 -7.98 17.37 -39.91
CA ILE A 48 -8.81 17.62 -38.72
C ILE A 48 -9.24 16.31 -38.07
N CYS A 49 -9.64 15.29 -38.83
CA CYS A 49 -9.96 13.97 -38.33
C CYS A 49 -8.73 13.27 -37.72
N PHE A 50 -7.54 13.42 -38.31
CA PHE A 50 -6.29 12.88 -37.78
C PHE A 50 -5.82 13.62 -36.54
N ALA A 51 -5.97 14.95 -36.51
CA ALA A 51 -5.66 15.76 -35.31
C ALA A 51 -6.65 15.47 -34.16
N LEU A 52 -7.94 15.27 -34.47
CA LEU A 52 -8.96 14.85 -33.51
C LEU A 52 -8.72 13.40 -33.02
N ALA A 53 -8.23 12.50 -33.86
CA ALA A 53 -7.85 11.15 -33.49
C ALA A 53 -6.61 11.13 -32.59
N LEU A 54 -5.68 12.08 -32.74
CA LEU A 54 -4.51 12.24 -31.86
C LEU A 54 -4.85 12.90 -30.50
N ILE A 55 -5.95 13.65 -30.42
CA ILE A 55 -6.41 14.28 -29.16
C ILE A 55 -7.35 13.33 -28.38
N GLY A 56 -7.86 12.26 -29.01
CA GLY A 56 -8.97 11.45 -28.50
C GLY A 56 -8.64 10.19 -27.75
N PHE A 57 -7.38 9.81 -27.57
CA PHE A 57 -7.02 8.74 -26.63
C PHE A 57 -6.35 9.38 -25.42
N PRO A 58 -7.00 9.44 -24.24
CA PRO A 58 -6.24 9.50 -23.02
C PRO A 58 -5.35 8.25 -23.06
N ALA A 59 -4.07 8.41 -23.26
CA ALA A 59 -3.13 7.37 -22.94
C ALA A 59 -3.48 6.97 -21.51
N PHE A 60 -4.09 5.79 -21.31
CA PHE A 60 -4.25 5.19 -20.00
C PHE A 60 -2.83 4.96 -19.49
N CYS A 61 -2.25 6.01 -18.88
CA CYS A 61 -0.98 5.90 -18.22
C CYS A 61 -1.21 4.89 -17.10
N GLN A 62 -0.60 3.73 -17.22
CA GLN A 62 -0.67 2.72 -16.18
C GLN A 62 -0.23 3.36 -14.87
N ALA A 63 -0.99 3.15 -13.80
CA ALA A 63 -0.65 3.66 -12.48
C ALA A 63 0.80 3.29 -12.12
N PRO A 64 1.60 4.23 -11.59
CA PRO A 64 3.01 3.98 -11.31
C PRO A 64 3.17 2.85 -10.29
N ARG A 65 4.21 2.04 -10.52
CA ARG A 65 4.64 0.97 -9.62
C ARG A 65 5.97 1.35 -9.03
N ILE A 66 5.99 1.55 -7.72
CA ILE A 66 7.13 2.09 -7.00
C ILE A 66 7.76 0.97 -6.16
N VAL A 67 9.07 0.80 -6.33
CA VAL A 67 9.89 -0.07 -5.49
C VAL A 67 10.88 0.83 -4.74
N ASN A 68 10.81 0.83 -3.42
CA ASN A 68 11.88 1.41 -2.61
C ASN A 68 12.80 0.28 -2.12
N ILE A 69 14.12 0.45 -2.29
CA ILE A 69 15.11 -0.40 -1.63
C ILE A 69 15.51 0.34 -0.35
N VAL A 70 15.10 -0.20 0.79
CA VAL A 70 15.35 0.41 2.10
C VAL A 70 16.13 -0.55 2.99
N ASN A 71 17.31 -0.12 3.37
CA ASN A 71 18.17 -0.83 4.31
C ASN A 71 18.27 -0.01 5.59
N PHE A 72 17.96 -0.58 6.74
CA PHE A 72 18.13 0.10 8.00
C PHE A 72 19.26 -0.50 8.80
N ILE A 73 19.98 0.35 9.52
CA ILE A 73 21.29 0.08 10.07
C ILE A 73 21.25 0.26 11.59
N ARG A 74 21.53 -0.81 12.30
CA ARG A 74 21.84 -0.85 13.73
C ARG A 74 23.32 -1.07 13.93
N LEU A 75 23.86 -0.56 15.03
CA LEU A 75 25.24 -0.79 15.45
C LEU A 75 25.39 -2.09 16.23
N LEU A 76 24.33 -2.52 16.93
CA LEU A 76 24.36 -3.65 17.87
C LEU A 76 23.17 -4.59 17.62
N GLU A 77 23.44 -5.91 17.82
CA GLU A 77 22.43 -6.95 17.91
C GLU A 77 22.62 -7.78 19.20
N PRO A 78 22.10 -7.30 20.32
CA PRO A 78 22.36 -7.92 21.63
C PRO A 78 21.68 -9.27 21.85
N ARG A 79 20.85 -9.72 20.91
CA ARG A 79 20.16 -11.03 20.98
C ARG A 79 21.07 -12.19 20.57
N ASP A 80 22.09 -11.92 19.74
CA ASP A 80 23.03 -12.91 19.24
C ASP A 80 24.49 -12.41 19.34
N PRO A 81 25.30 -12.95 20.27
CA PRO A 81 26.70 -12.55 20.43
C PRO A 81 27.58 -12.82 19.19
N ALA A 82 27.17 -13.69 18.29
CA ALA A 82 27.91 -13.94 17.04
C ALA A 82 27.78 -12.79 16.03
N ILE A 83 26.77 -11.93 16.19
CA ILE A 83 26.53 -10.76 15.34
C ILE A 83 27.28 -9.57 15.94
N THR A 84 28.57 -9.48 15.61
CA THR A 84 29.44 -8.38 16.06
C THR A 84 29.21 -7.10 15.27
N GLU A 85 29.74 -5.98 15.77
CA GLU A 85 29.71 -4.70 15.04
C GLU A 85 30.38 -4.79 13.66
N ASP A 86 31.44 -5.60 13.52
CA ASP A 86 32.11 -5.81 12.23
C ASP A 86 31.22 -6.59 11.26
N VAL A 87 30.52 -7.63 11.72
CA VAL A 87 29.55 -8.37 10.91
C VAL A 87 28.42 -7.46 10.42
N LEU A 88 27.92 -6.59 11.31
CA LEU A 88 26.90 -5.60 10.97
C LEU A 88 27.40 -4.58 9.94
N TYR A 89 28.63 -4.08 10.11
CA TYR A 89 29.24 -3.12 9.18
C TYR A 89 29.50 -3.76 7.80
N GLU A 90 30.12 -4.93 7.77
CA GLU A 90 30.37 -5.67 6.51
C GLU A 90 29.08 -6.00 5.76
N THR A 91 27.98 -6.26 6.46
CA THR A 91 26.66 -6.46 5.86
C THR A 91 26.26 -5.23 5.05
N VAL A 92 26.39 -4.02 5.61
CA VAL A 92 26.05 -2.77 4.90
C VAL A 92 26.97 -2.52 3.71
N VAL A 93 28.29 -2.81 3.86
CA VAL A 93 29.23 -2.71 2.74
C VAL A 93 28.77 -3.59 1.58
N LYS A 94 28.42 -4.85 1.86
CA LYS A 94 27.93 -5.81 0.84
C LYS A 94 26.59 -5.40 0.22
N GLN A 95 25.67 -4.84 1.01
CA GLN A 95 24.42 -4.26 0.48
C GLN A 95 24.71 -3.12 -0.51
N VAL A 96 25.61 -2.21 -0.16
CA VAL A 96 26.03 -1.10 -1.03
C VAL A 96 26.67 -1.63 -2.32
N ASP A 97 27.59 -2.59 -2.21
CA ASP A 97 28.29 -3.17 -3.38
C ASP A 97 27.30 -3.86 -4.32
N LEU A 98 26.34 -4.62 -3.77
CA LEU A 98 25.34 -5.29 -4.59
C LEU A 98 24.39 -4.30 -5.27
N MET A 99 23.95 -3.23 -4.58
CA MET A 99 23.14 -2.18 -5.17
C MET A 99 23.87 -1.46 -6.30
N LYS A 100 25.15 -1.13 -6.11
CA LYS A 100 26.00 -0.53 -7.16
C LYS A 100 26.19 -1.45 -8.36
N LYS A 101 26.39 -2.76 -8.11
CA LYS A 101 26.54 -3.77 -9.17
C LYS A 101 25.34 -3.79 -10.12
N TYR A 102 24.12 -3.63 -9.58
CA TYR A 102 22.88 -3.63 -10.36
C TYR A 102 22.34 -2.23 -10.65
N HIS A 103 23.17 -1.19 -10.51
CA HIS A 103 22.80 0.22 -10.77
C HIS A 103 21.51 0.64 -10.08
N LEU A 104 21.26 0.12 -8.88
CA LEU A 104 20.08 0.41 -8.07
C LEU A 104 20.41 1.47 -7.02
N GLY A 105 19.54 2.48 -6.93
CA GLY A 105 19.52 3.42 -5.83
C GLY A 105 18.62 2.95 -4.68
N GLY A 106 18.64 3.67 -3.56
CA GLY A 106 17.76 3.39 -2.43
C GLY A 106 18.05 4.23 -1.20
N THR A 107 17.48 3.83 -0.09
CA THR A 107 17.54 4.56 1.17
C THR A 107 18.24 3.74 2.25
N PHE A 108 19.23 4.36 2.92
CA PHE A 108 19.84 3.81 4.13
C PHE A 108 19.35 4.61 5.35
N LEU A 109 18.74 3.94 6.29
CA LEU A 109 18.17 4.55 7.49
C LEU A 109 19.03 4.19 8.71
N LEU A 110 19.54 5.18 9.40
CA LEU A 110 20.46 4.99 10.53
C LEU A 110 19.71 5.03 11.86
N GLN A 111 19.85 3.98 12.69
CA GLN A 111 19.60 4.09 14.12
C GLN A 111 20.62 5.07 14.74
N TYR A 112 20.32 5.68 15.87
CA TYR A 112 21.18 6.75 16.43
C TYR A 112 22.59 6.28 16.78
N ASP A 113 22.77 5.07 17.26
CA ASP A 113 24.08 4.49 17.55
C ASP A 113 24.91 4.31 16.27
N ALA A 114 24.31 3.76 15.22
CA ALA A 114 24.95 3.64 13.91
C ALA A 114 25.22 5.02 13.28
N LEU A 115 24.36 6.02 13.50
CA LEU A 115 24.58 7.42 13.08
C LEU A 115 25.87 7.98 13.68
N MET A 116 26.19 7.60 14.91
CA MET A 116 27.37 8.10 15.64
C MET A 116 28.66 7.35 15.28
N ASP A 117 28.60 6.19 14.62
CA ASP A 117 29.78 5.41 14.21
C ASP A 117 30.47 6.03 12.98
N PRO A 118 31.77 6.40 13.06
CA PRO A 118 32.52 7.00 11.96
C PRO A 118 32.62 6.10 10.70
N ARG A 119 32.54 4.77 10.83
CA ARG A 119 32.64 3.83 9.71
C ARG A 119 31.44 4.01 8.79
N TYR A 120 30.21 4.02 9.34
CA TYR A 120 28.99 4.26 8.57
C TYR A 120 28.96 5.69 8.00
N GLN A 121 29.39 6.69 8.76
CA GLN A 121 29.48 8.06 8.26
C GLN A 121 30.38 8.17 7.02
N LYS A 122 31.57 7.53 7.06
CA LYS A 122 32.52 7.51 5.95
C LYS A 122 31.96 6.78 4.74
N LEU A 123 31.40 5.58 4.93
CA LEU A 123 30.81 4.77 3.87
C LEU A 123 29.68 5.51 3.15
N LEU A 124 28.70 6.00 3.91
CA LEU A 124 27.47 6.55 3.37
C LEU A 124 27.67 7.95 2.73
N LYS A 125 28.63 8.76 3.21
CA LYS A 125 28.97 10.04 2.57
C LYS A 125 29.55 9.90 1.17
N GLN A 126 30.05 8.71 0.80
CA GLN A 126 30.62 8.42 -0.52
C GLN A 126 29.55 8.00 -1.54
N LEU A 127 28.31 7.76 -1.12
CA LEU A 127 27.24 7.35 -2.03
C LEU A 127 26.77 8.51 -2.91
N PRO A 128 26.48 8.27 -4.21
CA PRO A 128 25.88 9.27 -5.10
C PRO A 128 24.55 9.79 -4.56
N LYS A 129 24.43 11.10 -4.37
CA LYS A 129 23.27 11.74 -3.73
C LYS A 129 22.02 11.78 -4.61
N ASP A 130 22.16 11.58 -5.90
CA ASP A 130 21.08 11.49 -6.89
C ASP A 130 20.36 10.14 -6.87
N SER A 131 21.03 9.10 -6.38
CA SER A 131 20.54 7.72 -6.39
C SER A 131 20.32 7.17 -4.97
N PHE A 132 21.04 7.73 -3.97
CA PHE A 132 20.98 7.25 -2.60
C PHE A 132 20.54 8.35 -1.63
N GLU A 133 19.67 7.95 -0.71
CA GLU A 133 19.23 8.75 0.42
C GLU A 133 19.78 8.20 1.72
N ILE A 134 20.21 9.09 2.61
CA ILE A 134 20.49 8.78 4.00
C ILE A 134 19.39 9.40 4.85
N GLY A 135 18.67 8.56 5.60
CA GLY A 135 17.56 8.94 6.45
C GLY A 135 17.71 8.40 7.88
N ALA A 136 16.66 8.50 8.67
CA ALA A 136 16.64 8.11 10.07
C ALA A 136 15.83 6.82 10.30
N TRP A 137 16.41 5.89 11.05
CA TRP A 137 15.70 4.78 11.66
C TRP A 137 15.32 5.13 13.11
N TRP A 138 14.02 5.27 13.36
CA TRP A 138 13.49 5.80 14.60
C TRP A 138 13.20 4.67 15.61
N GLU A 139 14.26 4.17 16.19
CA GLU A 139 14.31 3.39 17.43
C GLU A 139 15.16 4.14 18.46
N ILE A 140 14.95 3.86 19.72
CA ILE A 140 15.55 4.60 20.84
C ILE A 140 16.61 3.75 21.51
N PRO A 141 17.89 3.80 21.08
CA PRO A 141 19.00 3.14 21.75
C PRO A 141 19.53 3.97 22.92
N GLN A 142 20.30 3.33 23.80
CA GLN A 142 20.92 3.94 24.98
C GLN A 142 21.67 5.26 24.69
N PRO A 143 22.55 5.35 23.66
CA PRO A 143 23.28 6.59 23.41
C PRO A 143 22.37 7.78 23.10
N LEU A 144 21.23 7.56 22.46
CA LEU A 144 20.27 8.64 22.18
C LEU A 144 19.65 9.17 23.48
N VAL A 145 19.25 8.27 24.38
CA VAL A 145 18.64 8.64 25.67
C VAL A 145 19.64 9.43 26.53
N GLU A 146 20.87 8.94 26.64
CA GLU A 146 21.93 9.58 27.44
C GLU A 146 22.37 10.94 26.86
N HIS A 147 22.56 11.04 25.55
CA HIS A 147 22.85 12.32 24.88
C HIS A 147 21.69 13.32 24.96
N SER A 148 20.47 12.84 25.21
CA SER A 148 19.30 13.70 25.47
C SER A 148 19.19 14.13 26.95
N GLY A 149 20.17 13.80 27.77
CA GLY A 149 20.20 14.12 29.22
C GLY A 149 19.21 13.30 30.05
N MET A 150 18.90 12.09 29.62
CA MET A 150 17.95 11.19 30.29
C MET A 150 18.68 9.90 30.73
N LYS A 151 18.08 9.18 31.69
CA LYS A 151 18.61 7.90 32.18
C LYS A 151 18.09 6.76 31.32
N TRP A 152 19.00 5.88 30.85
CA TRP A 152 18.64 4.64 30.18
C TRP A 152 17.89 3.67 31.10
N ARG A 153 16.90 2.98 30.56
CA ARG A 153 16.03 2.05 31.30
C ARG A 153 16.07 0.62 30.72
N GLY A 154 16.81 0.41 29.63
CA GLY A 154 16.85 -0.88 28.94
C GLY A 154 17.85 -1.86 29.57
N ARG A 155 17.74 -3.11 29.16
CA ARG A 155 18.62 -4.23 29.59
C ARG A 155 19.94 -4.25 28.82
N TYR A 156 19.89 -3.75 27.55
CA TYR A 156 21.01 -3.73 26.62
C TYR A 156 21.11 -2.32 26.00
N PRO A 157 22.21 -1.95 25.35
CA PRO A 157 22.32 -0.65 24.67
C PRO A 157 21.26 -0.39 23.60
N TRP A 158 20.68 -1.44 23.05
CA TRP A 158 19.42 -1.41 22.31
C TRP A 158 18.49 -2.49 22.89
N ASP A 159 17.27 -2.12 23.25
CA ASP A 159 16.26 -3.02 23.82
C ASP A 159 14.95 -2.90 23.05
N TRP A 160 14.47 -3.98 22.45
CA TRP A 160 13.29 -4.05 21.58
C TRP A 160 11.94 -4.01 22.29
N ARG A 161 11.91 -3.87 23.63
CA ARG A 161 10.66 -3.73 24.40
C ARG A 161 9.96 -2.41 24.05
N ALA A 162 8.64 -2.44 23.93
CA ALA A 162 7.83 -1.28 23.51
C ALA A 162 8.00 -0.06 24.41
N ASN A 163 8.16 -0.27 25.72
CA ASN A 163 8.37 0.80 26.70
C ASN A 163 9.82 1.34 26.76
N ILE A 164 10.74 0.77 26.00
CA ILE A 164 12.17 1.11 26.02
C ILE A 164 12.65 1.59 24.65
N GLY A 165 12.57 0.73 23.64
CA GLY A 165 13.19 0.93 22.34
C GLY A 165 12.37 1.80 21.38
N PHE A 166 11.19 2.28 21.78
CA PHE A 166 10.30 3.05 20.91
C PHE A 166 9.80 4.33 21.58
N SER A 167 9.54 5.35 20.79
CA SER A 167 9.08 6.65 21.26
C SER A 167 7.79 6.59 22.09
N THR A 168 6.94 5.60 21.84
CA THR A 168 5.72 5.36 22.64
C THR A 168 6.00 5.08 24.10
N GLY A 169 7.20 4.63 24.48
CA GLY A 169 7.63 4.44 25.87
C GLY A 169 8.04 5.73 26.60
N TYR A 170 7.96 6.88 25.94
CA TYR A 170 8.41 8.17 26.46
C TYR A 170 7.28 9.20 26.46
N THR A 171 7.33 10.15 27.41
CA THR A 171 6.40 11.30 27.43
C THR A 171 6.64 12.20 26.22
N GLN A 172 5.66 13.01 25.85
CA GLN A 172 5.80 13.96 24.74
C GLN A 172 7.00 14.91 24.91
N THR A 173 7.30 15.33 26.13
CA THR A 173 8.48 16.16 26.43
C THR A 173 9.78 15.40 26.18
N GLU A 174 9.85 14.15 26.57
CA GLU A 174 11.02 13.28 26.31
C GLU A 174 11.15 12.97 24.82
N ARG A 175 10.03 12.67 24.12
CA ARG A 175 10.04 12.46 22.65
C ARG A 175 10.64 13.66 21.93
N ARG A 176 10.27 14.89 22.30
CA ARG A 176 10.88 16.11 21.71
C ARG A 176 12.37 16.18 21.92
N LYS A 177 12.87 15.90 23.15
CA LYS A 177 14.30 15.90 23.44
C LYS A 177 15.04 14.86 22.60
N LEU A 178 14.51 13.64 22.52
CA LEU A 178 15.09 12.54 21.71
C LEU A 178 15.15 12.93 20.24
N ILE A 179 14.04 13.46 19.68
CA ILE A 179 13.99 13.91 18.28
C ILE A 179 15.00 15.04 18.05
N ASP A 180 15.02 16.05 18.90
CA ASP A 180 15.93 17.19 18.73
C ASP A 180 17.40 16.74 18.79
N THR A 181 17.76 15.87 19.71
CA THR A 181 19.11 15.29 19.83
C THR A 181 19.48 14.52 18.57
N TYR A 182 18.58 13.66 18.09
CA TYR A 182 18.82 12.90 16.85
C TYR A 182 19.04 13.83 15.66
N MET A 183 18.12 14.73 15.43
CA MET A 183 18.12 15.62 14.25
C MET A 183 19.32 16.55 14.22
N GLN A 184 19.72 17.12 15.38
CA GLN A 184 20.89 17.99 15.46
C GLN A 184 22.19 17.22 15.17
N ASN A 185 22.36 16.00 15.71
CA ASN A 185 23.52 15.16 15.42
C ASN A 185 23.55 14.72 13.94
N PHE A 186 22.40 14.33 13.38
CA PHE A 186 22.32 14.01 11.96
C PHE A 186 22.77 15.20 11.08
N LYS A 187 22.24 16.40 11.36
CA LYS A 187 22.65 17.63 10.64
C LYS A 187 24.14 17.94 10.82
N ARG A 188 24.68 17.81 12.04
CA ARG A 188 26.11 18.01 12.31
C ARG A 188 26.99 17.08 11.49
N ILE A 189 26.55 15.82 11.28
CA ILE A 189 27.31 14.77 10.58
C ILE A 189 27.18 14.90 9.06
N PHE A 190 25.95 15.04 8.56
CA PHE A 190 25.65 15.02 7.11
C PHE A 190 25.44 16.41 6.48
N GLY A 191 25.28 17.46 7.26
CA GLY A 191 25.09 18.84 6.80
C GLY A 191 23.63 19.22 6.52
N TYR A 192 22.68 18.28 6.65
CA TYR A 192 21.25 18.48 6.42
C TYR A 192 20.42 17.65 7.42
N TYR A 193 19.13 17.94 7.56
CA TYR A 193 18.20 17.08 8.29
C TYR A 193 17.72 15.94 7.41
N PRO A 194 17.49 14.71 7.96
CA PRO A 194 16.95 13.61 7.18
C PRO A 194 15.59 13.98 6.59
N LYS A 195 15.35 13.63 5.33
CA LYS A 195 14.06 13.84 4.65
C LYS A 195 13.07 12.74 4.99
N SER A 196 13.52 11.53 5.24
CA SER A 196 12.69 10.41 5.66
C SER A 196 13.07 9.88 7.03
N VAL A 197 12.05 9.47 7.77
CA VAL A 197 12.16 8.83 9.09
C VAL A 197 11.26 7.62 9.11
N ALA A 198 11.82 6.42 9.25
CA ALA A 198 11.04 5.19 9.34
C ALA A 198 11.27 4.47 10.68
N SER A 199 10.34 3.62 11.03
CA SER A 199 10.38 2.78 12.24
C SER A 199 9.48 1.56 12.01
N TRP A 200 9.56 0.55 12.88
CA TRP A 200 8.57 -0.51 12.89
C TRP A 200 7.16 0.05 13.08
N PHE A 201 7.04 1.03 13.96
CA PHE A 201 5.86 1.89 14.10
C PHE A 201 6.30 3.25 14.64
N ILE A 202 5.56 4.30 14.29
CA ILE A 202 5.81 5.67 14.76
C ILE A 202 4.52 6.23 15.36
N ASP A 203 4.62 6.97 16.46
CA ASP A 203 3.48 7.67 17.05
C ASP A 203 3.19 8.99 16.31
N ALA A 204 1.93 9.41 16.35
CA ALA A 204 1.47 10.59 15.61
C ALA A 204 2.11 11.89 16.12
N TYR A 205 2.35 11.98 17.44
CA TYR A 205 3.01 13.14 18.03
C TYR A 205 4.43 13.32 17.50
N SER A 206 5.25 12.25 17.54
CA SER A 206 6.63 12.27 17.05
C SER A 206 6.67 12.62 15.57
N LEU A 207 5.83 12.00 14.75
CA LEU A 207 5.76 12.26 13.30
C LEU A 207 5.36 13.71 13.00
N SER A 208 4.34 14.23 13.70
CA SER A 208 3.89 15.63 13.58
C SER A 208 4.99 16.63 13.96
N TYR A 209 5.72 16.35 15.05
CA TYR A 209 6.81 17.20 15.52
C TYR A 209 7.98 17.20 14.53
N MET A 210 8.37 16.03 14.02
CA MET A 210 9.41 15.90 13.00
C MET A 210 9.04 16.64 11.72
N TYR A 211 7.78 16.55 11.28
CA TYR A 211 7.29 17.30 10.13
C TYR A 211 7.35 18.82 10.36
N THR A 212 6.77 19.27 11.46
CA THR A 212 6.61 20.72 11.72
C THR A 212 7.95 21.40 11.91
N LYS A 213 8.91 20.75 12.59
CA LYS A 213 10.20 21.37 12.94
C LYS A 213 11.31 21.05 11.96
N TYR A 214 11.34 19.85 11.39
CA TYR A 214 12.46 19.35 10.59
C TYR A 214 12.09 19.06 9.13
N HIS A 215 10.80 19.25 8.78
CA HIS A 215 10.30 19.16 7.41
C HIS A 215 10.55 17.82 6.72
N ILE A 216 10.41 16.72 7.46
CA ILE A 216 10.45 15.38 6.86
C ILE A 216 9.33 15.23 5.83
N VAL A 217 9.56 14.45 4.78
CA VAL A 217 8.65 14.32 3.63
C VAL A 217 8.07 12.93 3.48
N ALA A 218 8.67 11.92 4.13
CA ALA A 218 8.24 10.54 4.08
C ALA A 218 8.49 9.81 5.40
N SER A 219 7.67 8.80 5.67
CA SER A 219 7.86 7.84 6.74
C SER A 219 7.53 6.42 6.26
N ALA A 220 7.91 5.40 7.03
CA ALA A 220 7.49 4.05 6.79
C ALA A 220 7.19 3.31 8.10
N ASN A 221 6.18 2.42 8.06
CA ASN A 221 5.80 1.54 9.15
C ASN A 221 5.82 0.08 8.69
N CYS A 222 6.03 -0.84 9.64
CA CYS A 222 5.93 -2.27 9.37
C CYS A 222 4.56 -2.64 8.78
N LYS A 223 4.54 -3.71 8.00
CA LYS A 223 3.32 -4.41 7.58
C LYS A 223 2.44 -4.77 8.77
N ASP A 224 1.22 -5.26 8.49
CA ASP A 224 0.42 -5.91 9.52
C ASP A 224 1.16 -7.10 10.12
N GLN A 225 1.19 -7.15 11.47
CA GLN A 225 1.94 -8.10 12.25
C GLN A 225 1.27 -8.29 13.61
N TYR A 226 1.05 -9.53 14.02
CA TYR A 226 0.40 -9.86 15.29
C TYR A 226 1.35 -10.63 16.21
N GLY A 227 1.55 -10.11 17.43
CA GLY A 227 2.30 -10.79 18.49
C GLY A 227 3.80 -10.95 18.21
N THR A 228 4.43 -10.11 17.42
CA THR A 228 5.84 -10.21 17.00
C THR A 228 6.65 -9.03 17.55
N ASP A 229 7.85 -9.30 18.08
CA ASP A 229 8.83 -8.28 18.53
C ASP A 229 8.30 -7.20 19.50
N GLY A 230 7.36 -7.59 20.36
CA GLY A 230 6.81 -6.68 21.38
C GLY A 230 5.77 -5.69 20.86
N TYR A 231 5.30 -5.83 19.62
CA TYR A 231 4.22 -5.01 19.11
C TYR A 231 3.26 -5.76 18.19
N THR A 232 2.04 -5.25 18.10
CA THR A 232 1.01 -5.67 17.16
C THR A 232 0.58 -4.46 16.34
N LEU A 233 0.58 -4.61 15.01
CA LEU A 233 0.00 -3.69 14.05
C LEU A 233 -1.06 -4.46 13.26
N TRP A 234 -2.35 -4.15 13.45
CA TRP A 234 -3.40 -4.97 12.85
C TRP A 234 -4.56 -4.15 12.31
N GLY A 235 -4.94 -4.46 11.08
CA GLY A 235 -6.08 -3.82 10.43
C GLY A 235 -5.75 -2.53 9.67
N GLY A 236 -4.46 -2.11 9.54
CA GLY A 236 -4.06 -0.87 8.90
C GLY A 236 -4.13 -0.91 7.36
N TYR A 237 -3.79 0.19 6.71
CA TYR A 237 -3.73 0.30 5.26
C TYR A 237 -2.80 -0.78 4.66
N TRP A 238 -3.28 -1.59 3.72
CA TRP A 238 -2.58 -2.80 3.29
C TRP A 238 -1.50 -2.50 2.24
N ASN A 239 -0.23 -2.78 2.57
CA ASN A 239 0.93 -2.79 1.65
C ASN A 239 1.16 -1.54 0.77
N GLN A 240 0.45 -0.44 0.97
CA GLN A 240 0.57 0.78 0.18
C GLN A 240 0.98 1.97 1.06
N ALA A 241 0.76 3.20 0.60
CA ALA A 241 1.03 4.41 1.36
C ALA A 241 -0.23 5.21 1.66
N TYR A 242 -0.23 5.91 2.79
CA TYR A 242 -1.36 6.71 3.25
C TYR A 242 -0.90 7.92 4.08
N TYR A 243 -1.75 8.96 4.17
CA TYR A 243 -1.59 10.02 5.15
C TYR A 243 -2.20 9.62 6.48
N PRO A 244 -1.41 9.58 7.59
CA PRO A 244 -1.90 9.19 8.89
C PRO A 244 -2.72 10.29 9.57
N SER A 245 -3.63 9.89 10.46
CA SER A 245 -4.34 10.80 11.36
C SER A 245 -3.39 11.46 12.38
N LYS A 246 -3.67 12.71 12.73
CA LYS A 246 -2.98 13.43 13.81
C LYS A 246 -3.17 12.80 15.20
N LEU A 247 -4.18 11.94 15.36
CA LEU A 247 -4.49 11.27 16.63
C LEU A 247 -3.96 9.83 16.69
N ASN A 248 -3.64 9.23 15.53
CA ASN A 248 -3.16 7.85 15.44
C ASN A 248 -2.42 7.64 14.13
N ALA A 249 -1.11 7.51 14.17
CA ALA A 249 -0.31 7.34 12.96
C ALA A 249 -0.56 6.00 12.24
N TYR A 250 -1.20 5.03 12.87
CA TYR A 250 -1.60 3.76 12.26
C TYR A 250 -2.96 3.83 11.54
N MET A 251 -3.71 4.90 11.74
CA MET A 251 -5.03 5.13 11.16
C MET A 251 -4.94 6.15 10.01
N PRO A 252 -5.37 5.82 8.79
CA PRO A 252 -5.51 6.81 7.73
C PRO A 252 -6.47 7.94 8.12
N ALA A 253 -6.12 9.18 7.78
CA ALA A 253 -7.02 10.31 7.91
C ALA A 253 -8.03 10.35 6.76
N GLN A 254 -9.28 10.73 7.05
CA GLN A 254 -10.33 10.90 6.05
C GLN A 254 -10.28 12.28 5.37
N HIS A 255 -9.81 13.30 6.11
CA HIS A 255 -9.79 14.70 5.65
C HIS A 255 -8.39 15.30 5.75
N ALA A 256 -8.09 16.27 4.88
CA ALA A 256 -6.77 16.91 4.83
C ALA A 256 -6.42 17.64 6.15
N GLU A 257 -7.42 18.19 6.84
CA GLU A 257 -7.25 18.92 8.09
C GLU A 257 -6.85 18.01 9.26
N ALA A 258 -7.27 16.75 9.21
CA ALA A 258 -6.99 15.75 10.25
C ALA A 258 -5.72 14.95 10.00
N GLN A 259 -5.11 15.08 8.81
CA GLN A 259 -3.91 14.31 8.46
C GLN A 259 -2.61 14.98 8.91
N ILE A 260 -1.60 14.15 9.18
CA ILE A 260 -0.20 14.58 9.17
C ILE A 260 0.25 14.53 7.70
N PRO A 261 0.73 15.64 7.09
CA PRO A 261 1.04 15.68 5.66
C PRO A 261 2.39 15.05 5.32
N VAL A 262 2.66 13.88 5.91
CA VAL A 262 3.80 13.00 5.68
C VAL A 262 3.25 11.61 5.36
N PRO A 263 3.35 11.11 4.12
CA PRO A 263 2.88 9.77 3.81
C PRO A 263 3.69 8.72 4.54
N ILE A 264 3.00 7.70 5.04
CA ILE A 264 3.60 6.50 5.63
C ILE A 264 3.51 5.38 4.59
N PHE A 265 4.64 4.82 4.20
CA PHE A 265 4.77 3.70 3.29
C PHE A 265 4.84 2.39 4.10
N ARG A 266 4.03 1.39 3.72
CA ARG A 266 4.00 0.10 4.44
C ARG A 266 5.17 -0.76 3.99
N MET A 267 5.99 -1.22 4.94
CA MET A 267 7.23 -1.95 4.68
C MET A 267 7.02 -3.42 4.35
N LEU A 268 8.07 -4.03 3.84
CA LEU A 268 8.39 -5.45 3.73
C LEU A 268 7.70 -6.23 2.61
N GLY A 269 6.78 -5.66 1.82
CA GLY A 269 6.18 -6.33 0.67
C GLY A 269 5.54 -7.68 1.01
N SER A 270 4.44 -7.67 1.76
CA SER A 270 3.74 -8.88 2.20
C SER A 270 3.14 -9.68 1.04
N ASP A 271 3.22 -11.00 1.11
CA ASP A 271 2.44 -11.91 0.25
C ASP A 271 0.95 -11.57 0.36
N PRO A 272 0.28 -11.16 -0.72
CA PRO A 272 -1.12 -10.74 -0.64
C PRO A 272 -2.09 -11.88 -0.36
N ILE A 273 -1.68 -13.10 -0.63
CA ILE A 273 -2.50 -14.31 -0.41
C ILE A 273 -2.27 -14.86 1.01
N ARG A 274 -1.00 -15.13 1.36
CA ARG A 274 -0.63 -16.03 2.47
C ARG A 274 -0.25 -15.31 3.75
N GLN A 275 0.30 -14.08 3.66
CA GLN A 275 0.80 -13.37 4.86
C GLN A 275 -0.30 -13.19 5.92
N TYR A 276 -1.52 -12.85 5.50
CA TYR A 276 -2.61 -12.57 6.43
C TYR A 276 -2.96 -13.79 7.30
N ASP A 277 -3.11 -14.97 6.70
CA ASP A 277 -3.50 -16.19 7.40
C ASP A 277 -2.31 -16.95 8.01
N ASN A 278 -1.07 -16.46 7.86
CA ASN A 278 0.12 -17.17 8.37
C ASN A 278 0.17 -17.16 9.90
N GLY A 279 0.05 -18.34 10.50
CA GLY A 279 -0.06 -18.51 11.96
C GLY A 279 -1.49 -18.43 12.49
N LEU A 280 -2.50 -18.59 11.63
CA LEU A 280 -3.91 -18.63 12.01
C LEU A 280 -4.17 -19.57 13.19
N GLY A 281 -4.89 -19.11 14.21
CA GLY A 281 -5.19 -19.88 15.42
C GLY A 281 -4.00 -20.01 16.38
N SER A 282 -2.90 -19.25 16.18
CA SER A 282 -1.77 -19.13 17.11
C SER A 282 -1.71 -17.72 17.72
N GLU A 283 -0.86 -17.56 18.75
CA GLU A 283 -0.65 -16.27 19.41
C GLU A 283 0.30 -15.35 18.64
N ARG A 284 0.91 -15.86 17.54
CA ARG A 284 1.93 -15.13 16.78
C ARG A 284 1.76 -15.38 15.28
N GLN A 285 1.74 -14.29 14.50
CA GLN A 285 1.74 -14.38 13.06
C GLN A 285 3.15 -14.72 12.53
N GLY A 286 3.24 -15.64 11.58
CA GLY A 286 4.47 -15.89 10.84
C GLY A 286 4.70 -14.85 9.74
N VAL A 287 5.86 -14.91 9.07
CA VAL A 287 6.29 -13.92 8.09
C VAL A 287 6.40 -14.54 6.70
N ILE A 288 5.67 -13.97 5.73
CA ILE A 288 5.76 -14.28 4.30
C ILE A 288 5.82 -12.94 3.53
N THR A 289 7.03 -12.46 3.29
CA THR A 289 7.30 -11.13 2.75
C THR A 289 8.44 -11.15 1.73
N LEU A 290 8.69 -10.01 1.08
CA LEU A 290 9.83 -9.82 0.16
C LEU A 290 11.19 -9.75 0.90
N GLU A 291 11.21 -9.90 2.22
CA GLU A 291 12.46 -9.94 2.96
C GLU A 291 13.36 -11.10 2.50
N PRO A 292 14.62 -10.85 2.15
CA PRO A 292 15.48 -11.81 1.46
C PRO A 292 15.88 -13.03 2.32
N VAL A 293 15.63 -12.96 3.62
CA VAL A 293 16.02 -13.97 4.61
C VAL A 293 15.01 -15.13 4.76
N TYR A 294 13.83 -15.00 4.16
CA TYR A 294 12.79 -16.04 4.30
C TYR A 294 12.79 -16.99 3.11
N PRO A 295 13.21 -18.28 3.30
CA PRO A 295 13.41 -19.24 2.22
C PRO A 295 12.12 -19.73 1.53
N LYS A 296 10.94 -19.36 2.04
CA LYS A 296 9.63 -19.68 1.43
C LYS A 296 8.94 -18.42 0.88
N ALA A 297 9.66 -17.32 0.76
CA ALA A 297 9.17 -16.02 0.30
C ALA A 297 10.29 -15.25 -0.40
N GLY A 298 10.74 -14.10 0.10
CA GLY A 298 11.76 -13.25 -0.51
C GLY A 298 13.15 -13.88 -0.67
N GLY A 299 13.41 -15.06 -0.14
CA GLY A 299 14.59 -15.90 -0.34
C GLY A 299 14.36 -17.07 -1.31
N ASP A 300 13.26 -17.11 -2.05
CA ASP A 300 12.87 -18.14 -3.01
C ASP A 300 12.61 -17.53 -4.40
N GLN A 301 13.26 -18.07 -5.44
CA GLN A 301 13.17 -17.51 -6.80
C GLN A 301 11.76 -17.60 -7.39
N GLU A 302 11.07 -18.74 -7.21
CA GLU A 302 9.73 -18.95 -7.76
C GLU A 302 8.72 -17.98 -7.14
N TRP A 303 8.81 -17.80 -5.81
CA TRP A 303 7.99 -16.84 -5.09
C TRP A 303 8.29 -15.40 -5.52
N ILE A 304 9.56 -15.01 -5.67
CA ILE A 304 9.99 -13.67 -6.10
C ILE A 304 9.44 -13.36 -7.49
N ASP A 305 9.60 -14.29 -8.44
CA ASP A 305 9.11 -14.12 -9.82
C ASP A 305 7.58 -13.98 -9.84
N TRP A 306 6.87 -14.81 -9.06
CA TRP A 306 5.43 -14.72 -8.89
C TRP A 306 5.01 -13.39 -8.26
N PHE A 307 5.65 -12.97 -7.18
CA PHE A 307 5.33 -11.72 -6.47
C PHE A 307 5.45 -10.52 -7.39
N PHE A 308 6.58 -10.37 -8.08
CA PHE A 308 6.78 -9.26 -9.01
C PHE A 308 5.88 -9.35 -10.24
N LYS A 309 5.54 -10.55 -10.73
CA LYS A 309 4.55 -10.73 -11.79
C LYS A 309 3.18 -10.18 -11.37
N GLN A 310 2.70 -10.52 -10.17
CA GLN A 310 1.44 -9.99 -9.65
C GLN A 310 1.52 -8.47 -9.39
N PHE A 311 2.60 -7.99 -8.82
CA PHE A 311 2.85 -6.58 -8.55
C PHE A 311 2.83 -5.72 -9.81
N VAL A 312 3.45 -6.19 -10.89
CA VAL A 312 3.54 -5.45 -12.16
C VAL A 312 2.24 -5.50 -12.97
N ASN A 313 1.52 -6.61 -12.95
CA ASN A 313 0.38 -6.84 -13.83
C ASN A 313 -0.98 -6.59 -13.15
N GLY A 314 -1.06 -6.65 -11.81
CA GLY A 314 -2.31 -6.48 -11.08
C GLY A 314 -2.87 -5.06 -11.18
N PRO A 315 -4.19 -4.87 -11.24
CA PRO A 315 -4.83 -3.59 -11.04
C PRO A 315 -4.42 -2.96 -9.70
N SER A 316 -4.09 -1.67 -9.70
CA SER A 316 -3.57 -0.97 -8.52
C SER A 316 -4.28 0.35 -8.20
N MET A 317 -5.21 0.77 -9.07
CA MET A 317 -5.91 2.06 -8.97
C MET A 317 -4.93 3.25 -9.06
N ALA A 318 -4.68 3.94 -7.92
CA ALA A 318 -3.86 5.15 -7.94
C ALA A 318 -2.37 4.88 -8.14
N PHE A 319 -1.84 3.83 -7.52
CA PHE A 319 -0.44 3.39 -7.62
C PHE A 319 -0.27 2.01 -6.98
N ALA A 320 0.88 1.38 -7.22
CA ALA A 320 1.35 0.22 -6.46
C ALA A 320 2.68 0.54 -5.79
N TYR A 321 2.89 0.00 -4.60
CA TYR A 321 4.11 0.17 -3.81
C TYR A 321 4.58 -1.15 -3.22
N THR A 322 5.89 -1.36 -3.21
CA THR A 322 6.54 -2.41 -2.43
C THR A 322 7.92 -1.97 -1.97
N GLN A 323 8.41 -2.58 -0.90
CA GLN A 323 9.75 -2.35 -0.38
C GLN A 323 10.58 -3.60 -0.46
N ALA A 324 11.79 -3.48 -1.00
CA ALA A 324 12.88 -4.44 -0.94
C ALA A 324 13.98 -3.94 0.02
N GLY A 325 15.01 -4.72 0.23
CA GLY A 325 16.07 -4.41 1.19
C GLY A 325 15.85 -5.08 2.53
N GLN A 326 16.77 -4.87 3.48
CA GLN A 326 16.72 -5.52 4.79
C GLN A 326 17.59 -4.78 5.82
N GLU A 327 17.29 -4.97 7.09
CA GLU A 327 18.15 -4.54 8.20
C GLU A 327 19.46 -5.34 8.26
N ASN A 328 20.54 -4.68 8.67
CA ASN A 328 21.85 -5.32 8.72
C ASN A 328 21.95 -6.40 9.82
N SER A 329 21.09 -6.39 10.81
CA SER A 329 21.09 -7.35 11.93
C SER A 329 20.74 -8.78 11.53
N PHE A 330 20.15 -9.00 10.36
CA PHE A 330 20.00 -10.34 9.78
C PHE A 330 21.29 -10.90 9.18
N THR A 331 22.34 -10.11 9.06
CA THR A 331 23.65 -10.44 8.48
C THR A 331 23.64 -10.71 6.97
N TRP A 332 24.78 -10.49 6.34
CA TRP A 332 24.95 -10.75 4.91
C TRP A 332 24.71 -12.23 4.55
N ALA A 333 25.25 -13.13 5.39
CA ALA A 333 25.12 -14.57 5.16
C ALA A 333 23.68 -15.05 5.04
N ALA A 334 22.75 -14.44 5.79
CA ALA A 334 21.34 -14.80 5.71
C ALA A 334 20.61 -14.15 4.51
N MET A 335 21.02 -12.96 4.06
CA MET A 335 20.30 -12.21 3.04
C MET A 335 20.90 -12.27 1.64
N GLU A 336 22.17 -12.65 1.49
CA GLU A 336 22.89 -12.63 0.22
C GLU A 336 22.15 -13.35 -0.90
N LYS A 337 21.71 -14.58 -0.63
CA LYS A 337 20.99 -15.40 -1.61
C LYS A 337 19.71 -14.70 -2.10
N GLY A 338 18.91 -14.19 -1.20
CA GLY A 338 17.65 -13.52 -1.54
C GLY A 338 17.88 -12.23 -2.34
N LEU A 339 18.80 -11.38 -1.88
CA LEU A 339 19.13 -10.13 -2.57
C LEU A 339 19.74 -10.38 -3.97
N ALA A 340 20.57 -11.43 -4.12
CA ALA A 340 21.14 -11.81 -5.42
C ALA A 340 20.08 -12.29 -6.42
N MET A 341 18.92 -12.74 -5.98
CA MET A 341 17.76 -13.06 -6.82
C MET A 341 16.89 -11.84 -7.11
N GLN A 342 16.64 -10.98 -6.10
CA GLN A 342 15.73 -9.84 -6.20
C GLN A 342 16.32 -8.71 -7.04
N PHE A 343 17.56 -8.30 -6.81
CA PHE A 343 18.13 -7.09 -7.42
C PHE A 343 18.27 -7.16 -8.94
N PRO A 344 18.73 -8.27 -9.56
CA PRO A 344 18.71 -8.39 -11.02
C PRO A 344 17.32 -8.28 -11.64
N LEU A 345 16.29 -8.82 -10.95
CA LEU A 345 14.91 -8.73 -11.39
C LEU A 345 14.38 -7.28 -11.28
N ILE A 346 14.67 -6.60 -10.17
CA ILE A 346 14.28 -5.19 -9.96
C ILE A 346 14.98 -4.30 -11.00
N GLU A 347 16.28 -4.49 -11.27
CA GLU A 347 17.00 -3.78 -12.31
C GLU A 347 16.33 -3.97 -13.68
N LYS A 348 16.08 -5.22 -14.08
CA LYS A 348 15.37 -5.56 -15.32
C LYS A 348 14.01 -4.88 -15.42
N LEU A 349 13.18 -4.94 -14.38
CA LEU A 349 11.85 -4.33 -14.37
C LEU A 349 11.91 -2.79 -14.45
N ARG A 350 12.92 -2.16 -13.84
CA ARG A 350 13.19 -0.73 -13.96
C ARG A 350 13.56 -0.36 -15.40
N ASP A 351 14.50 -1.09 -16.02
CA ASP A 351 14.98 -0.83 -17.37
C ASP A 351 13.87 -1.06 -18.41
N GLU A 352 12.99 -2.02 -18.18
CA GLU A 352 11.76 -2.25 -18.96
C GLU A 352 10.66 -1.19 -18.65
N LYS A 353 10.93 -0.21 -17.76
CA LYS A 353 9.97 0.84 -17.33
C LYS A 353 8.69 0.29 -16.70
N LYS A 354 8.72 -0.92 -16.17
CA LYS A 354 7.61 -1.56 -15.47
C LYS A 354 7.51 -1.12 -14.02
N VAL A 355 8.64 -0.72 -13.42
CA VAL A 355 8.71 -0.17 -12.08
C VAL A 355 9.57 1.08 -12.05
N ARG A 356 9.34 1.94 -11.06
CA ARG A 356 10.22 3.05 -10.69
C ARG A 356 10.95 2.64 -9.42
N VAL A 357 12.28 2.64 -9.44
CA VAL A 357 13.10 2.44 -8.25
C VAL A 357 13.47 3.80 -7.70
N GLU A 358 13.02 4.12 -6.50
CA GLU A 358 13.14 5.44 -5.91
C GLU A 358 13.64 5.38 -4.47
N THR A 359 14.17 6.49 -3.97
CA THR A 359 14.41 6.68 -2.54
C THR A 359 13.08 6.91 -1.81
N LEU A 360 13.04 6.65 -0.52
CA LEU A 360 11.82 6.85 0.28
C LEU A 360 11.37 8.31 0.26
N ALA A 361 12.31 9.27 0.33
CA ALA A 361 12.00 10.70 0.24
C ALA A 361 11.45 11.08 -1.14
N ALA A 362 12.02 10.55 -2.23
CA ALA A 362 11.50 10.81 -3.58
C ALA A 362 10.06 10.32 -3.75
N SER A 363 9.76 9.12 -3.24
CA SER A 363 8.41 8.58 -3.22
C SER A 363 7.46 9.44 -2.36
N GLY A 364 7.94 9.96 -1.22
CA GLY A 364 7.18 10.87 -0.37
C GLY A 364 6.85 12.21 -1.06
N GLU A 365 7.83 12.83 -1.71
CA GLU A 365 7.64 14.06 -2.49
C GLU A 365 6.68 13.83 -3.67
N TRP A 366 6.84 12.69 -4.37
CA TRP A 366 5.91 12.29 -5.44
C TRP A 366 4.48 12.12 -4.91
N PHE A 367 4.29 11.39 -3.80
CA PHE A 367 2.97 11.16 -3.21
C PHE A 367 2.31 12.50 -2.84
N LYS A 368 3.03 13.40 -2.18
CA LYS A 368 2.53 14.73 -1.78
C LYS A 368 2.17 15.62 -2.98
N SER A 369 2.87 15.51 -4.09
CA SER A 369 2.59 16.29 -5.30
C SER A 369 1.36 15.78 -6.07
N HIS A 370 1.00 14.50 -5.91
CA HIS A 370 -0.10 13.87 -6.65
C HIS A 370 -1.39 13.75 -5.84
N PHE A 371 -1.29 13.61 -4.52
CA PHE A 371 -2.46 13.34 -3.67
C PHE A 371 -2.57 14.34 -2.52
N LYS A 372 -3.72 15.00 -2.43
CA LYS A 372 -4.05 15.90 -1.29
C LYS A 372 -4.54 15.13 -0.07
N VAL A 373 -5.16 13.98 -0.29
CA VAL A 373 -5.63 13.02 0.72
C VAL A 373 -5.23 11.62 0.26
N THR A 374 -5.28 10.64 1.15
CA THR A 374 -5.00 9.24 0.82
C THR A 374 -5.90 8.77 -0.33
N PRO A 375 -5.34 8.35 -1.48
CA PRO A 375 -6.11 7.83 -2.60
C PRO A 375 -6.54 6.39 -2.33
N SER A 376 -7.57 5.91 -3.05
CA SER A 376 -7.89 4.48 -3.06
C SER A 376 -6.87 3.70 -3.88
N THR A 377 -6.46 2.53 -3.36
CA THR A 377 -5.51 1.61 -3.99
C THR A 377 -6.02 0.18 -3.97
N SER A 378 -5.41 -0.68 -4.76
CA SER A 378 -5.70 -2.11 -4.73
C SER A 378 -4.43 -2.95 -4.90
N VAL A 379 -4.45 -4.15 -4.31
CA VAL A 379 -3.45 -5.19 -4.53
C VAL A 379 -4.19 -6.46 -4.91
N SER A 380 -3.88 -7.03 -6.07
CA SER A 380 -4.54 -8.24 -6.54
C SER A 380 -3.53 -9.29 -6.97
N ALA A 381 -3.77 -10.54 -6.56
CA ALA A 381 -3.10 -11.71 -7.08
C ALA A 381 -4.17 -12.66 -7.63
N THR A 382 -4.26 -12.73 -8.96
CA THR A 382 -5.24 -13.54 -9.69
C THR A 382 -4.66 -14.85 -10.22
N GLU A 383 -3.35 -15.03 -10.08
CA GLU A 383 -2.62 -16.26 -10.31
C GLU A 383 -1.89 -16.65 -9.02
N ASP A 384 -1.82 -17.92 -8.72
CA ASP A 384 -1.12 -18.44 -7.54
C ASP A 384 0.16 -19.16 -7.93
N LEU A 385 0.95 -19.52 -6.92
CA LEU A 385 2.09 -20.41 -7.07
C LEU A 385 1.64 -21.81 -7.53
N PRO A 386 2.48 -22.56 -8.26
CA PRO A 386 2.19 -23.93 -8.64
C PRO A 386 1.81 -24.80 -7.45
N GLY A 387 0.79 -25.65 -7.64
CA GLY A 387 0.28 -26.55 -6.60
C GLY A 387 -0.66 -25.90 -5.58
N SER A 388 -0.92 -24.61 -5.68
CA SER A 388 -1.92 -23.87 -4.91
C SER A 388 -2.92 -23.19 -5.84
N ASN A 389 -4.13 -22.92 -5.37
CA ASN A 389 -5.17 -22.35 -6.22
C ASN A 389 -5.98 -21.30 -5.44
N GLN A 390 -5.27 -20.32 -4.92
CA GLN A 390 -5.87 -19.19 -4.20
C GLN A 390 -5.74 -17.90 -5.03
N LYS A 391 -6.68 -16.99 -4.86
CA LYS A 391 -6.66 -15.66 -5.46
C LYS A 391 -7.15 -14.65 -4.45
N THR A 392 -6.58 -13.47 -4.50
CA THR A 392 -6.95 -12.42 -3.54
C THR A 392 -7.06 -11.05 -4.19
N ILE A 393 -7.96 -10.25 -3.65
CA ILE A 393 -8.11 -8.85 -4.00
C ILE A 393 -8.19 -8.05 -2.70
N TRP A 394 -7.25 -7.13 -2.53
CA TRP A 394 -7.24 -6.10 -1.51
C TRP A 394 -7.71 -4.78 -2.11
N PHE A 395 -8.54 -4.10 -1.38
CA PHE A 395 -8.95 -2.72 -1.65
C PHE A 395 -8.70 -1.90 -0.41
N ASP A 396 -8.09 -0.74 -0.59
CA ASP A 396 -7.86 0.24 0.47
C ASP A 396 -8.38 1.60 0.04
N SER A 397 -9.03 2.27 0.97
CA SER A 397 -9.38 3.69 0.88
C SER A 397 -9.02 4.37 2.20
N ARG A 398 -9.22 5.68 2.29
CA ARG A 398 -9.07 6.40 3.55
C ARG A 398 -10.16 6.09 4.58
N PHE A 399 -11.22 5.36 4.21
CA PHE A 399 -12.34 5.01 5.09
C PHE A 399 -12.33 3.55 5.53
N TYR A 400 -11.80 2.65 4.72
CA TYR A 400 -11.76 1.23 5.04
C TYR A 400 -10.75 0.49 4.17
N ARG A 401 -10.39 -0.68 4.64
CA ARG A 401 -9.78 -1.74 3.81
C ARG A 401 -10.71 -2.92 3.70
N ALA A 402 -10.63 -3.67 2.62
CA ALA A 402 -11.32 -4.94 2.45
C ALA A 402 -10.46 -5.94 1.70
N ASN A 403 -10.60 -7.22 2.06
CA ASN A 403 -9.96 -8.31 1.37
C ASN A 403 -10.96 -9.38 0.96
N LEU A 404 -10.90 -9.79 -0.29
CA LEU A 404 -11.57 -10.97 -0.83
C LEU A 404 -10.54 -12.07 -1.04
N LEU A 405 -10.80 -13.24 -0.48
CA LEU A 405 -10.05 -14.46 -0.76
C LEU A 405 -10.97 -15.47 -1.47
N TRP A 406 -10.56 -15.86 -2.68
CA TRP A 406 -11.09 -16.99 -3.39
C TRP A 406 -10.16 -18.19 -3.16
N ASP A 407 -10.72 -19.29 -2.67
CA ASP A 407 -9.98 -20.49 -2.32
C ASP A 407 -10.74 -21.71 -2.85
N ASP A 408 -10.17 -22.37 -3.84
CA ASP A 408 -10.73 -23.55 -4.50
C ASP A 408 -12.24 -23.44 -4.79
N GLY A 409 -12.66 -22.36 -5.40
CA GLY A 409 -14.05 -22.10 -5.78
C GLY A 409 -14.91 -21.47 -4.68
N THR A 410 -14.48 -21.36 -3.45
CA THR A 410 -15.19 -20.62 -2.41
C THR A 410 -14.68 -19.18 -2.32
N LEU A 411 -15.56 -18.24 -1.99
CA LEU A 411 -15.26 -16.82 -1.85
C LEU A 411 -15.70 -16.33 -0.49
N ARG A 412 -14.83 -15.57 0.18
CA ARG A 412 -15.17 -14.88 1.42
C ARG A 412 -14.58 -13.48 1.47
N PHE A 413 -15.23 -12.56 2.12
CA PHE A 413 -14.52 -11.41 2.69
C PHE A 413 -13.73 -11.94 3.88
N ARG A 414 -12.41 -11.95 3.73
CA ARG A 414 -11.49 -12.37 4.79
C ARG A 414 -11.27 -11.25 5.80
N ASP A 415 -11.32 -10.00 5.33
CA ASP A 415 -11.03 -8.83 6.13
C ASP A 415 -11.88 -7.64 5.65
N ILE A 416 -12.46 -6.90 6.61
CA ILE A 416 -13.01 -5.56 6.41
C ILE A 416 -12.74 -4.79 7.70
N HIS A 417 -11.88 -3.78 7.64
CA HIS A 417 -11.61 -2.87 8.74
C HIS A 417 -11.93 -1.44 8.33
N LEU A 418 -12.56 -0.69 9.22
CA LEU A 418 -12.86 0.73 9.04
C LEU A 418 -11.75 1.58 9.64
N PHE A 419 -11.61 2.77 9.07
CA PHE A 419 -10.73 3.81 9.55
C PHE A 419 -11.55 5.01 10.02
N ASP A 420 -11.22 5.55 11.19
CA ASP A 420 -11.82 6.78 11.72
C ASP A 420 -10.71 7.66 12.30
N GLU A 421 -10.50 8.82 11.70
CA GLU A 421 -9.45 9.77 12.11
C GLU A 421 -9.63 10.30 13.54
N LYS A 422 -10.81 10.09 14.16
CA LYS A 422 -11.11 10.44 15.54
C LYS A 422 -10.65 9.38 16.54
N MET A 423 -10.25 8.19 16.07
CA MET A 423 -9.72 7.11 16.91
C MET A 423 -8.30 7.45 17.37
N ALA A 424 -8.19 8.05 18.56
CA ALA A 424 -6.90 8.37 19.14
C ALA A 424 -6.15 7.10 19.56
N SER A 425 -4.84 7.07 19.33
CA SER A 425 -3.97 6.06 19.95
C SER A 425 -3.84 6.30 21.44
N GLY A 426 -3.98 5.27 22.26
CA GLY A 426 -3.78 5.36 23.71
C GLY A 426 -2.36 5.80 24.11
N TYR A 427 -1.39 5.71 23.18
CA TYR A 427 0.02 6.03 23.41
C TYR A 427 0.41 7.47 23.06
N GLU A 428 -0.54 8.28 22.60
CA GLU A 428 -0.28 9.71 22.32
C GLU A 428 -0.14 10.53 23.60
N SER A 429 -0.98 10.28 24.58
CA SER A 429 -0.99 11.04 25.84
C SER A 429 -0.29 10.34 27.00
N LYS A 430 -0.19 9.00 26.97
CA LYS A 430 0.40 8.20 28.03
C LYS A 430 1.47 7.27 27.46
N PRO A 431 2.69 7.24 28.04
CA PRO A 431 3.70 6.28 27.62
C PRO A 431 3.27 4.84 27.84
N VAL A 432 3.72 3.95 26.96
CA VAL A 432 3.64 2.51 27.17
C VAL A 432 4.48 2.14 28.40
N THR A 433 3.90 1.36 29.31
CA THR A 433 4.58 0.84 30.50
C THR A 433 4.87 -0.66 30.40
N SER A 434 4.19 -1.36 29.50
CA SER A 434 4.41 -2.78 29.23
C SER A 434 5.52 -3.03 28.22
N ASN A 435 5.97 -4.27 28.10
CA ASN A 435 6.93 -4.69 27.09
C ASN A 435 6.34 -4.70 25.68
N GLU A 436 5.02 -4.63 25.56
CA GLU A 436 4.26 -4.73 24.31
C GLU A 436 3.38 -3.50 24.11
N CYS A 437 3.18 -3.14 22.86
CA CYS A 437 2.16 -2.18 22.43
C CYS A 437 1.31 -2.74 21.28
N LYS A 438 0.08 -2.25 21.15
CA LYS A 438 -0.87 -2.76 20.18
C LYS A 438 -1.58 -1.59 19.48
N PHE A 439 -1.58 -1.65 18.16
CA PHE A 439 -2.30 -0.72 17.30
C PHE A 439 -3.31 -1.51 16.47
N PHE A 440 -4.56 -1.21 16.67
CA PHE A 440 -5.69 -1.81 15.94
C PHE A 440 -6.48 -0.74 15.19
N THR A 441 -7.23 -1.19 14.18
CA THR A 441 -8.29 -0.43 13.53
C THR A 441 -9.66 -1.05 13.85
N LEU A 442 -10.74 -0.64 13.20
CA LEU A 442 -12.12 -0.96 13.59
C LEU A 442 -12.66 -2.16 12.78
N PRO A 443 -12.67 -3.39 13.32
CA PRO A 443 -13.03 -4.58 12.56
C PRO A 443 -14.53 -4.72 12.32
N LEU A 444 -14.94 -4.91 11.05
CA LEU A 444 -16.26 -5.40 10.67
C LEU A 444 -16.23 -6.89 10.32
N VAL A 445 -15.13 -7.32 9.71
CA VAL A 445 -14.78 -8.73 9.46
C VAL A 445 -13.29 -8.88 9.72
N ASP A 446 -12.93 -9.85 10.55
CA ASP A 446 -11.53 -10.17 10.83
C ASP A 446 -11.32 -11.69 10.73
N GLY A 447 -10.74 -12.11 9.61
CA GLY A 447 -10.50 -13.52 9.32
C GLY A 447 -9.34 -14.11 10.10
N TYR A 448 -8.50 -13.31 10.77
CA TYR A 448 -7.40 -13.79 11.58
C TYR A 448 -7.79 -13.90 13.06
N LEU A 449 -8.19 -12.79 13.67
CA LEU A 449 -8.48 -12.74 15.11
C LEU A 449 -9.76 -13.51 15.50
N TRP A 450 -10.66 -13.70 14.55
CA TRP A 450 -11.92 -14.42 14.79
C TRP A 450 -11.88 -15.89 14.37
N SER A 451 -10.76 -16.36 13.83
CA SER A 451 -10.56 -17.77 13.51
C SER A 451 -10.08 -18.57 14.71
N THR A 452 -10.40 -19.87 14.71
CA THR A 452 -9.81 -20.89 15.58
C THR A 452 -9.12 -21.93 14.71
N LYS A 453 -8.59 -22.98 15.35
CA LYS A 453 -8.02 -24.13 14.61
C LYS A 453 -9.06 -24.87 13.76
N GLU A 454 -10.33 -24.83 14.19
CA GLU A 454 -11.45 -25.57 13.56
C GLU A 454 -12.27 -24.69 12.60
N ILE A 455 -12.31 -23.39 12.84
CA ILE A 455 -13.17 -22.45 12.12
C ILE A 455 -12.33 -21.34 11.50
N THR A 456 -12.33 -21.27 10.18
CA THR A 456 -11.77 -20.13 9.44
C THR A 456 -12.84 -19.05 9.30
N ALA A 457 -12.61 -17.94 9.98
CA ALA A 457 -13.54 -16.81 10.01
C ALA A 457 -13.61 -16.05 8.69
N GLY A 458 -14.72 -15.36 8.48
CA GLY A 458 -14.96 -14.50 7.32
C GLY A 458 -16.43 -14.47 6.92
N LEU A 459 -16.78 -13.49 6.11
CA LEU A 459 -18.14 -13.31 5.61
C LEU A 459 -18.27 -14.07 4.29
N LYS A 460 -18.99 -15.20 4.28
CA LYS A 460 -19.04 -16.17 3.19
C LYS A 460 -20.33 -16.04 2.38
N PHE A 461 -20.23 -16.26 1.06
CA PHE A 461 -21.39 -16.30 0.16
C PHE A 461 -22.07 -17.67 0.24
N LYS A 462 -23.31 -17.68 0.68
CA LYS A 462 -24.14 -18.87 0.85
C LYS A 462 -25.46 -18.75 0.10
N MET A 463 -26.11 -19.86 -0.15
CA MET A 463 -27.48 -19.93 -0.65
C MET A 463 -28.28 -20.96 0.14
N SER A 464 -29.58 -20.75 0.24
CA SER A 464 -30.51 -21.71 0.85
C SER A 464 -31.24 -22.51 -0.23
N VAL A 465 -31.14 -23.84 -0.16
CA VAL A 465 -31.86 -24.79 -1.02
C VAL A 465 -32.57 -25.78 -0.12
N ASP A 466 -33.88 -25.87 -0.25
CA ASP A 466 -34.73 -26.76 0.56
C ASP A 466 -34.49 -26.62 2.08
N GLY A 467 -34.28 -25.39 2.52
CA GLY A 467 -34.03 -25.07 3.94
C GLY A 467 -32.62 -25.41 4.45
N LYS A 468 -31.71 -25.84 3.57
CA LYS A 468 -30.31 -26.11 3.92
C LYS A 468 -29.40 -25.03 3.29
N ASP A 469 -28.51 -24.47 4.12
CA ASP A 469 -27.53 -23.51 3.68
C ASP A 469 -26.32 -24.21 3.08
N SER A 470 -25.85 -23.71 1.92
CA SER A 470 -24.68 -24.22 1.21
C SER A 470 -23.82 -23.09 0.68
N LEU A 471 -22.51 -23.32 0.55
CA LEU A 471 -21.59 -22.37 -0.04
C LEU A 471 -21.84 -22.23 -1.55
N ILE A 472 -21.85 -21.00 -2.04
CA ILE A 472 -21.84 -20.72 -3.47
C ILE A 472 -20.43 -20.94 -4.01
N ARG A 473 -20.30 -21.64 -5.14
CA ARG A 473 -19.04 -21.88 -5.83
C ARG A 473 -18.87 -20.90 -6.98
N PHE A 474 -17.65 -20.37 -7.13
CA PHE A 474 -17.28 -19.35 -8.11
C PHE A 474 -16.14 -19.83 -9.00
N GLY A 475 -16.11 -19.34 -10.24
CA GLY A 475 -14.96 -19.49 -11.13
C GLY A 475 -13.88 -18.42 -10.88
N ASN A 476 -12.99 -18.24 -11.85
CA ASN A 476 -11.91 -17.27 -11.74
C ASN A 476 -12.45 -15.82 -11.81
N PRO A 477 -11.90 -14.90 -11.01
CA PRO A 477 -12.28 -13.49 -11.05
C PRO A 477 -11.75 -12.78 -12.31
N THR A 478 -12.46 -11.72 -12.69
CA THR A 478 -11.93 -10.63 -13.51
C THR A 478 -11.88 -9.37 -12.66
N VAL A 479 -10.76 -8.63 -12.72
CA VAL A 479 -10.55 -7.42 -11.91
C VAL A 479 -10.30 -6.25 -12.85
N SER A 480 -10.93 -5.10 -12.60
CA SER A 480 -10.79 -3.88 -13.39
C SER A 480 -10.81 -2.64 -12.51
N ASP A 481 -9.86 -1.75 -12.74
CA ASP A 481 -9.75 -0.40 -12.15
C ASP A 481 -9.88 0.72 -13.21
N ARG A 482 -10.43 0.38 -14.39
CA ARG A 482 -10.57 1.31 -15.52
C ARG A 482 -11.58 2.43 -15.28
N GLU A 483 -12.58 2.23 -14.43
CA GLU A 483 -13.50 3.27 -14.01
C GLU A 483 -12.89 4.06 -12.85
N GLN A 484 -12.76 5.38 -13.03
CA GLN A 484 -12.17 6.26 -12.04
C GLN A 484 -12.82 6.09 -10.65
N GLY A 485 -12.00 5.87 -9.62
CA GLY A 485 -12.44 5.73 -8.24
C GLY A 485 -13.17 4.43 -7.93
N LYS A 486 -13.14 3.43 -8.82
CA LYS A 486 -13.78 2.14 -8.63
C LYS A 486 -12.84 0.98 -8.90
N LEU A 487 -12.87 -0.01 -8.02
CA LEU A 487 -12.38 -1.35 -8.29
C LEU A 487 -13.57 -2.28 -8.52
N ILE A 488 -13.63 -2.89 -9.70
CA ILE A 488 -14.71 -3.79 -10.08
C ILE A 488 -14.17 -5.20 -10.17
N VAL A 489 -14.79 -6.12 -9.43
CA VAL A 489 -14.44 -7.54 -9.46
C VAL A 489 -15.68 -8.34 -9.83
N SER A 490 -15.53 -9.28 -10.75
CA SER A 490 -16.62 -10.13 -11.20
C SER A 490 -16.21 -11.60 -11.19
N TRP A 491 -17.11 -12.47 -10.71
CA TRP A 491 -16.94 -13.92 -10.70
C TRP A 491 -18.10 -14.60 -11.42
N PRO A 492 -17.83 -15.53 -12.35
CA PRO A 492 -18.86 -16.44 -12.82
C PRO A 492 -19.25 -17.38 -11.68
N VAL A 493 -20.53 -17.56 -11.45
CA VAL A 493 -21.05 -18.53 -10.48
C VAL A 493 -21.01 -19.91 -11.10
N LYS A 494 -20.53 -20.91 -10.36
CA LYS A 494 -20.49 -22.34 -10.77
C LYS A 494 -21.67 -23.14 -10.25
N THR A 495 -22.26 -22.74 -9.11
CA THR A 495 -23.41 -23.39 -8.50
C THR A 495 -24.68 -23.26 -9.32
N PHE A 496 -24.84 -22.13 -10.05
CA PHE A 496 -25.94 -21.83 -10.96
C PHE A 496 -25.47 -20.91 -12.08
N LYS A 497 -26.29 -20.74 -13.13
CA LYS A 497 -25.98 -19.80 -14.21
C LYS A 497 -26.11 -18.37 -13.70
N GLY A 498 -24.97 -17.69 -13.48
CA GLY A 498 -24.98 -16.35 -12.93
C GLY A 498 -23.61 -15.72 -12.84
N THR A 499 -23.57 -14.49 -12.32
CA THR A 499 -22.35 -13.70 -12.11
C THR A 499 -22.51 -12.88 -10.84
N LEU A 500 -21.50 -12.93 -9.98
CA LEU A 500 -21.34 -12.00 -8.88
C LEU A 500 -20.48 -10.83 -9.34
N LYS A 501 -20.94 -9.61 -9.12
CA LYS A 501 -20.18 -8.36 -9.31
C LYS A 501 -20.04 -7.63 -7.99
N ILE A 502 -18.80 -7.31 -7.59
CA ILE A 502 -18.49 -6.47 -6.43
C ILE A 502 -17.82 -5.20 -6.91
N VAL A 503 -18.28 -4.06 -6.44
CA VAL A 503 -17.72 -2.74 -6.74
C VAL A 503 -17.30 -2.10 -5.43
N PHE A 504 -16.01 -1.78 -5.33
CA PHE A 504 -15.44 -0.99 -4.25
C PHE A 504 -15.29 0.45 -4.68
N THR A 505 -15.67 1.36 -3.81
CA THR A 505 -15.45 2.81 -3.93
C THR A 505 -14.88 3.35 -2.63
N ASP A 506 -14.52 4.62 -2.58
CA ASP A 506 -13.91 5.26 -1.40
C ASP A 506 -14.68 4.97 -0.09
N GLN A 507 -16.02 4.91 -0.14
CA GLN A 507 -16.87 4.77 1.06
C GLN A 507 -17.88 3.61 1.01
N GLN A 508 -17.90 2.81 -0.07
CA GLN A 508 -18.97 1.82 -0.25
C GLN A 508 -18.47 0.53 -0.87
N ILE A 509 -19.11 -0.57 -0.47
CA ILE A 509 -19.03 -1.87 -1.15
C ILE A 509 -20.43 -2.20 -1.69
N THR A 510 -20.53 -2.36 -3.01
CA THR A 510 -21.76 -2.82 -3.67
C THR A 510 -21.56 -4.25 -4.17
N MET A 511 -22.42 -5.15 -3.78
CA MET A 511 -22.44 -6.55 -4.23
C MET A 511 -23.73 -6.80 -5.00
N SER A 512 -23.63 -7.28 -6.23
CA SER A 512 -24.77 -7.60 -7.09
C SER A 512 -24.62 -8.99 -7.68
N MET A 513 -25.65 -9.82 -7.58
CA MET A 513 -25.64 -11.17 -8.15
C MET A 513 -26.69 -11.29 -9.24
N LEU A 514 -26.24 -11.56 -10.48
CA LEU A 514 -27.13 -12.04 -11.52
C LEU A 514 -27.39 -13.52 -11.23
N ALA A 515 -28.64 -13.87 -10.93
CA ALA A 515 -29.05 -15.22 -10.53
C ALA A 515 -30.40 -15.57 -11.14
N PRO A 516 -30.75 -16.88 -11.33
CA PRO A 516 -32.08 -17.31 -11.71
C PRO A 516 -33.16 -16.83 -10.72
N SER A 517 -34.39 -16.64 -11.22
CA SER A 517 -35.52 -16.27 -10.37
C SER A 517 -35.70 -17.25 -9.23
N GLY A 518 -35.94 -16.74 -8.02
CA GLY A 518 -36.13 -17.56 -6.82
C GLY A 518 -34.83 -17.97 -6.10
N THR A 519 -33.64 -17.65 -6.64
CA THR A 519 -32.38 -17.93 -5.93
C THR A 519 -32.29 -17.08 -4.65
N LYS A 520 -32.20 -17.75 -3.51
CA LYS A 520 -32.07 -17.11 -2.18
C LYS A 520 -30.60 -17.15 -1.75
N TRP A 521 -29.83 -16.15 -2.12
CA TRP A 521 -28.44 -16.02 -1.67
C TRP A 521 -28.30 -15.00 -0.55
N PHE A 522 -27.27 -15.14 0.26
CA PHE A 522 -26.97 -14.26 1.38
C PHE A 522 -25.49 -14.33 1.74
N LEU A 523 -25.05 -13.40 2.59
CA LEU A 523 -23.74 -13.46 3.24
C LEU A 523 -23.92 -13.87 4.69
N ASP A 524 -23.00 -14.70 5.20
CA ASP A 524 -23.03 -15.20 6.57
C ASP A 524 -21.63 -15.19 7.17
N LEU A 525 -21.49 -14.62 8.36
CA LEU A 525 -20.24 -14.59 9.10
C LEU A 525 -20.03 -15.92 9.84
N ASP A 526 -18.97 -16.61 9.46
CA ASP A 526 -18.41 -17.68 10.28
C ASP A 526 -17.33 -17.10 11.20
N ALA A 527 -17.35 -17.43 12.48
CA ALA A 527 -16.35 -17.03 13.49
C ALA A 527 -16.25 -18.09 14.58
N GLY A 528 -15.14 -18.12 15.31
CA GLY A 528 -14.96 -18.99 16.46
C GLY A 528 -16.03 -18.76 17.54
N LYS A 529 -16.49 -19.82 18.20
CA LYS A 529 -17.62 -19.73 19.15
C LYS A 529 -17.35 -18.81 20.35
N ASP A 530 -16.11 -18.80 20.82
CA ASP A 530 -15.71 -18.06 22.02
C ASP A 530 -15.07 -16.69 21.71
N VAL A 531 -15.09 -16.28 20.44
CA VAL A 531 -14.52 -15.02 20.01
C VAL A 531 -15.45 -13.86 20.37
N LYS A 532 -14.89 -12.84 21.03
CA LYS A 532 -15.62 -11.62 21.36
C LYS A 532 -15.73 -10.72 20.13
N LEU A 533 -16.90 -10.68 19.52
CA LEU A 533 -17.21 -9.82 18.39
C LEU A 533 -17.53 -8.39 18.86
N PRO A 534 -17.23 -7.35 18.04
CA PRO A 534 -17.41 -5.95 18.41
C PRO A 534 -18.88 -5.47 18.36
N PHE A 535 -19.80 -6.29 17.84
CA PHE A 535 -21.17 -5.87 17.56
C PHE A 535 -21.97 -5.59 18.84
N ARG A 536 -22.52 -4.37 18.93
CA ARG A 536 -23.38 -3.93 20.04
C ARG A 536 -24.85 -4.00 19.69
N LYS A 537 -25.18 -3.62 18.46
CA LYS A 537 -26.56 -3.64 17.95
C LYS A 537 -26.55 -3.94 16.46
N ILE A 538 -27.33 -4.91 16.07
CA ILE A 538 -27.60 -5.24 14.67
C ILE A 538 -29.07 -4.90 14.41
N SER A 539 -29.34 -3.99 13.48
CA SER A 539 -30.66 -3.57 13.04
C SER A 539 -30.84 -3.89 11.57
N ALA A 540 -32.07 -3.94 11.08
CA ALA A 540 -32.33 -4.28 9.68
C ALA A 540 -31.53 -3.44 8.65
N LYS A 541 -31.13 -2.22 8.99
CA LYS A 541 -30.47 -1.27 8.10
C LYS A 541 -29.04 -0.91 8.49
N GLY A 542 -28.46 -1.59 9.48
CA GLY A 542 -27.08 -1.29 9.85
C GLY A 542 -26.63 -1.96 11.13
N ILE A 543 -25.37 -1.78 11.41
CA ILE A 543 -24.65 -2.37 12.53
C ILE A 543 -24.01 -1.23 13.32
N THR A 544 -24.16 -1.27 14.64
CA THR A 544 -23.37 -0.48 15.57
C THR A 544 -22.40 -1.41 16.27
N ALA A 545 -21.13 -1.07 16.26
CA ALA A 545 -20.06 -1.83 16.87
C ALA A 545 -19.24 -0.95 17.82
N GLN A 546 -18.49 -1.57 18.71
CA GLN A 546 -17.55 -0.90 19.62
C GLN A 546 -16.28 -1.74 19.74
N PHE A 547 -15.14 -1.11 19.52
CA PHE A 547 -13.83 -1.75 19.64
C PHE A 547 -12.80 -0.75 20.20
N GLU A 548 -11.96 -1.17 21.13
CA GLU A 548 -10.94 -0.33 21.77
C GLU A 548 -11.48 1.05 22.24
N GLY A 549 -12.67 1.05 22.83
CA GLY A 549 -13.32 2.27 23.31
C GLY A 549 -14.03 3.12 22.24
N MET A 550 -13.78 2.88 20.96
CA MET A 550 -14.40 3.60 19.84
C MET A 550 -15.69 2.91 19.38
N SER A 551 -16.77 3.69 19.25
CA SER A 551 -18.03 3.24 18.64
C SER A 551 -18.07 3.64 17.17
N TYR A 552 -18.50 2.73 16.30
CA TYR A 552 -18.60 2.95 14.86
C TYR A 552 -19.85 2.28 14.27
N GLN A 553 -20.21 2.69 13.06
CA GLN A 553 -21.43 2.21 12.40
C GLN A 553 -21.16 1.84 10.95
N VAL A 554 -21.89 0.82 10.48
CA VAL A 554 -21.97 0.43 9.08
C VAL A 554 -23.43 0.45 8.66
N GLY A 555 -23.74 1.24 7.64
CA GLY A 555 -25.09 1.36 7.09
C GLY A 555 -25.34 0.40 5.93
N LEU A 556 -26.59 -0.04 5.78
CA LEU A 556 -27.08 -0.78 4.62
C LEU A 556 -28.07 0.07 3.84
N SER A 557 -27.63 0.63 2.71
CA SER A 557 -28.51 1.40 1.80
C SER A 557 -29.37 0.48 0.94
N LYS A 558 -28.87 -0.73 0.61
CA LYS A 558 -29.62 -1.85 0.01
C LYS A 558 -29.32 -3.14 0.75
N GLY A 559 -30.31 -4.02 0.80
CA GLY A 559 -30.27 -5.25 1.60
C GLY A 559 -30.71 -5.00 3.05
N LYS A 560 -30.63 -6.04 3.85
CA LYS A 560 -30.91 -6.02 5.29
C LYS A 560 -30.03 -7.04 6.01
N THR A 561 -29.87 -6.86 7.31
CA THR A 561 -29.25 -7.87 8.18
C THR A 561 -30.18 -9.05 8.41
N ASP A 562 -29.63 -10.21 8.66
CA ASP A 562 -30.36 -11.40 9.10
C ASP A 562 -30.34 -11.48 10.63
N SER A 563 -31.52 -11.42 11.25
CA SER A 563 -31.66 -11.50 12.71
C SER A 563 -31.44 -12.91 13.29
N HIS A 564 -31.40 -13.95 12.45
CA HIS A 564 -31.16 -15.32 12.85
C HIS A 564 -29.68 -15.73 12.79
N LYS A 565 -28.81 -14.86 12.32
CA LYS A 565 -27.38 -15.04 12.20
C LYS A 565 -26.62 -14.14 13.18
N ILE A 566 -25.38 -14.53 13.51
CA ILE A 566 -24.47 -13.67 14.30
C ILE A 566 -24.26 -12.34 13.57
N PHE A 567 -23.99 -12.42 12.27
CA PHE A 567 -23.96 -11.32 11.34
C PHE A 567 -24.19 -11.86 9.93
N GLY A 568 -25.37 -11.65 9.40
CA GLY A 568 -25.76 -12.06 8.05
C GLY A 568 -26.30 -10.88 7.25
N LEU A 569 -26.16 -10.95 5.92
CA LEU A 569 -26.68 -9.94 5.00
C LEU A 569 -27.54 -10.60 3.93
N ILE A 570 -28.80 -10.18 3.85
CA ILE A 570 -29.78 -10.62 2.85
C ILE A 570 -29.90 -9.54 1.79
N PRO A 571 -29.79 -9.85 0.50
CA PRO A 571 -29.92 -8.88 -0.57
C PRO A 571 -31.36 -8.36 -0.73
N ASP A 572 -31.47 -7.12 -1.22
CA ASP A 572 -32.68 -6.55 -1.76
C ASP A 572 -32.57 -6.49 -3.29
N HIS A 573 -33.47 -7.15 -4.03
CA HIS A 573 -33.41 -7.30 -5.49
C HIS A 573 -32.01 -7.73 -6.00
N ASN A 574 -31.48 -8.80 -5.38
CA ASN A 574 -30.15 -9.35 -5.68
C ASN A 574 -28.98 -8.37 -5.48
N GLN A 575 -29.15 -7.34 -4.65
CA GLN A 575 -28.10 -6.37 -4.35
C GLN A 575 -27.97 -6.10 -2.85
N ILE A 576 -26.70 -5.95 -2.41
CA ILE A 576 -26.33 -5.45 -1.08
C ILE A 576 -25.45 -4.22 -1.30
N LEU A 577 -25.72 -3.12 -0.59
CA LEU A 577 -24.89 -1.93 -0.58
C LEU A 577 -24.56 -1.55 0.86
N MET A 578 -23.29 -1.71 1.22
CA MET A 578 -22.72 -1.29 2.51
C MET A 578 -22.07 0.08 2.40
N SER A 579 -22.41 0.97 3.34
CA SER A 579 -21.76 2.28 3.50
C SER A 579 -20.79 2.20 4.67
N LEU A 580 -19.50 2.43 4.38
CA LEU A 580 -18.36 2.26 5.29
C LEU A 580 -17.67 3.62 5.59
N GLY A 581 -18.22 4.72 5.09
CA GLY A 581 -17.79 6.07 5.47
C GLY A 581 -18.35 6.46 6.84
N THR A 582 -17.59 7.27 7.59
CA THR A 582 -18.11 7.86 8.83
C THR A 582 -19.34 8.71 8.49
N ASN A 583 -20.50 8.37 9.08
CA ASN A 583 -21.67 9.24 8.99
C ASN A 583 -21.32 10.59 9.61
N LYS A 584 -21.61 11.66 8.87
CA LYS A 584 -21.51 13.05 9.34
C LYS A 584 -22.42 13.27 10.54
#